data_cf60c9f44a5402c5d8d036cd8474b9d6
#
_entry.id   cf60c9f44a5402c5d8d036cd8474b9d6
#
_cell.length_a   1.000
_cell.length_b   1.000
_cell.length_c   1.000
_cell.angle_alpha   90.00
_cell.angle_beta   90.00
_cell.angle_gamma   90.00
#
_symmetry.space_group_name_H-M   'P 1'
#
loop_
_entity.id
_entity.type
_entity.pdbx_description
1 polymer ?
#
loop_
_entity_poly.entity_id
_entity_poly.type
_entity_poly.pdbx_seq_one_letter_code
_entity_poly.pdbx_strand_id
1 'polypeptide(L)'
;MTVSPRLQNLVSWDSDWAGLRVAVTGIGVSGFAAADTLIELGARVVVVDAATSDTARAQADTLKIVGAVDVLLGEEAVNRIPKIDGGFPELIVTSPGWRPDQALLAAAARAHIPVWGDVELAWRLRVRAGHKTADWLTITGTNGKTTTVGLTASMLQAAGLKAIAVGNVGTPILDALRDPVEYDAFAVELSSFQLHWAESLSPVASVCLNVAEDHVDWHGSYNSYLADKAKVYARTQKACIFNAEQIETERMVEDADVIEGCRAVGVTTLTPAISMLGVVEGLLVDRAFIEERKDSAAELASMSDLGQFAPRHMVANALAAAALVRAYGVDAKAVRQGIQDYVPGNHRIQPVAKQNGVLWVNDSKATNPHAAAASLATFENVIWIAGGLSKGVSYDHLVRDNAARLKAVVLIGTDTAALADALQRHAPDVPVITTPAGDTENMQTAATGGAITGSSPDSGAAVMSRAVASAAQLAASGDTVLMAPAAASMDQFSSYAHRGDAFIDAVRELVEGQAQTGEE
;
A
#
# COMPACT_ATOMS: atom_id res chain seq x y z
N MET A 1 -17.96 23.93 -16.29
CA MET A 1 -19.34 24.06 -15.77
C MET A 1 -19.29 24.04 -14.26
N THR A 2 -20.04 24.91 -13.59
CA THR A 2 -19.99 25.05 -12.12
C THR A 2 -20.70 23.86 -11.47
N VAL A 3 -20.00 23.20 -10.53
CA VAL A 3 -20.58 22.22 -9.60
C VAL A 3 -21.82 22.84 -8.95
N SER A 4 -22.88 22.05 -8.75
CA SER A 4 -24.12 22.54 -8.10
C SER A 4 -23.77 23.28 -6.80
N PRO A 5 -24.38 24.46 -6.51
CA PRO A 5 -24.16 25.19 -5.27
C PRO A 5 -24.39 24.33 -4.02
N ARG A 6 -25.32 23.37 -4.08
CA ARG A 6 -25.56 22.41 -3.00
C ARG A 6 -24.32 21.60 -2.71
N LEU A 7 -23.70 20.97 -3.72
CA LEU A 7 -22.51 20.14 -3.54
C LEU A 7 -21.28 20.95 -3.07
N GLN A 8 -21.17 22.22 -3.45
CA GLN A 8 -20.10 23.10 -2.97
C GLN A 8 -20.23 23.37 -1.46
N ASN A 9 -21.45 23.40 -0.95
CA ASN A 9 -21.75 23.66 0.46
C ASN A 9 -21.68 22.39 1.34
N LEU A 10 -21.47 21.19 0.77
CA LEU A 10 -21.26 19.96 1.53
C LEU A 10 -19.80 19.89 2.03
N VAL A 11 -19.52 20.58 3.12
CA VAL A 11 -18.15 20.75 3.69
C VAL A 11 -18.01 20.28 5.13
N SER A 12 -19.11 19.76 5.73
CA SER A 12 -19.14 19.25 7.09
C SER A 12 -20.14 18.10 7.23
N TRP A 13 -20.05 17.36 8.31
CA TRP A 13 -21.04 16.35 8.69
C TRP A 13 -22.46 16.93 8.80
N ASP A 14 -22.56 18.15 9.30
CA ASP A 14 -23.81 18.84 9.57
C ASP A 14 -24.36 19.60 8.36
N SER A 15 -23.76 19.48 7.19
CA SER A 15 -24.27 20.06 5.94
C SER A 15 -25.57 19.38 5.51
N ASP A 16 -26.30 19.97 4.56
CA ASP A 16 -27.59 19.45 4.06
C ASP A 16 -27.41 18.24 3.12
N TRP A 17 -27.14 17.08 3.70
CA TRP A 17 -27.04 15.78 3.02
C TRP A 17 -28.41 15.14 2.80
N ALA A 18 -29.43 15.52 3.59
CA ALA A 18 -30.73 14.87 3.59
C ALA A 18 -31.40 14.93 2.22
N GLY A 19 -31.84 13.78 1.70
CA GLY A 19 -32.51 13.67 0.40
C GLY A 19 -31.57 13.86 -0.81
N LEU A 20 -30.26 14.05 -0.64
CA LEU A 20 -29.29 14.07 -1.75
C LEU A 20 -29.29 12.70 -2.44
N ARG A 21 -29.50 12.66 -3.76
CA ARG A 21 -29.44 11.41 -4.52
C ARG A 21 -27.98 11.07 -4.84
N VAL A 22 -27.48 9.99 -4.25
CA VAL A 22 -26.08 9.53 -4.41
C VAL A 22 -26.04 8.11 -4.95
N ALA A 23 -25.31 7.89 -6.03
CA ALA A 23 -24.92 6.56 -6.45
C ALA A 23 -23.55 6.23 -5.85
N VAL A 24 -23.41 5.08 -5.20
CA VAL A 24 -22.12 4.57 -4.71
C VAL A 24 -21.68 3.44 -5.61
N THR A 25 -20.44 3.49 -6.14
CA THR A 25 -19.89 2.42 -6.98
C THR A 25 -18.91 1.57 -6.18
N GLY A 26 -19.15 0.26 -6.19
CA GLY A 26 -18.45 -0.72 -5.38
C GLY A 26 -19.11 -0.99 -4.03
N ILE A 27 -19.25 -2.28 -3.66
CA ILE A 27 -19.79 -2.73 -2.37
C ILE A 27 -18.71 -3.24 -1.43
N GLY A 28 -17.44 -3.19 -1.84
CA GLY A 28 -16.29 -3.53 -0.98
C GLY A 28 -16.15 -2.59 0.22
N VAL A 29 -15.08 -2.75 0.98
CA VAL A 29 -14.85 -2.04 2.25
C VAL A 29 -15.09 -0.53 2.16
N SER A 30 -14.47 0.16 1.20
CA SER A 30 -14.62 1.62 1.02
C SER A 30 -16.03 2.03 0.59
N GLY A 31 -16.62 1.31 -0.36
CA GLY A 31 -17.95 1.64 -0.86
C GLY A 31 -19.05 1.35 0.15
N PHE A 32 -18.91 0.25 0.92
CA PHE A 32 -19.83 -0.05 2.02
C PHE A 32 -19.80 1.07 3.08
N ALA A 33 -18.60 1.47 3.54
CA ALA A 33 -18.44 2.55 4.52
C ALA A 33 -19.02 3.88 3.99
N ALA A 34 -18.81 4.19 2.70
CA ALA A 34 -19.38 5.40 2.08
C ALA A 34 -20.90 5.36 2.01
N ALA A 35 -21.48 4.22 1.58
CA ALA A 35 -22.93 4.06 1.49
C ALA A 35 -23.59 4.16 2.87
N ASP A 36 -23.08 3.44 3.86
CA ASP A 36 -23.60 3.44 5.22
C ASP A 36 -23.54 4.83 5.86
N THR A 37 -22.41 5.54 5.71
CA THR A 37 -22.26 6.92 6.20
C THR A 37 -23.26 7.88 5.53
N LEU A 38 -23.43 7.79 4.21
CA LEU A 38 -24.38 8.65 3.49
C LEU A 38 -25.83 8.37 3.85
N ILE A 39 -26.16 7.10 4.12
CA ILE A 39 -27.50 6.71 4.62
C ILE A 39 -27.75 7.30 6.01
N GLU A 40 -26.78 7.23 6.91
CA GLU A 40 -26.85 7.85 8.25
C GLU A 40 -27.12 9.36 8.15
N LEU A 41 -26.53 10.03 7.15
CA LEU A 41 -26.73 11.45 6.89
C LEU A 41 -28.07 11.78 6.18
N GLY A 42 -28.90 10.77 5.91
CA GLY A 42 -30.21 10.94 5.28
C GLY A 42 -30.19 11.08 3.75
N ALA A 43 -29.07 10.79 3.10
CA ALA A 43 -28.99 10.77 1.65
C ALA A 43 -29.78 9.60 1.05
N ARG A 44 -30.23 9.74 -0.19
CA ARG A 44 -30.93 8.71 -0.97
C ARG A 44 -29.90 7.92 -1.77
N VAL A 45 -29.49 6.76 -1.24
CA VAL A 45 -28.34 6.01 -1.75
C VAL A 45 -28.78 4.80 -2.57
N VAL A 46 -28.21 4.65 -3.76
CA VAL A 46 -28.22 3.41 -4.55
C VAL A 46 -26.78 2.94 -4.72
N VAL A 47 -26.49 1.68 -4.38
CA VAL A 47 -25.15 1.09 -4.55
C VAL A 47 -25.14 0.21 -5.80
N VAL A 48 -24.05 0.24 -6.57
CA VAL A 48 -23.87 -0.60 -7.76
C VAL A 48 -22.54 -1.34 -7.72
N ASP A 49 -22.53 -2.63 -8.02
CA ASP A 49 -21.31 -3.45 -8.12
C ASP A 49 -21.51 -4.59 -9.12
N ALA A 50 -20.43 -5.00 -9.80
CA ALA A 50 -20.43 -6.19 -10.66
C ALA A 50 -20.43 -7.51 -9.85
N ALA A 51 -19.95 -7.49 -8.61
CA ALA A 51 -19.84 -8.66 -7.75
C ALA A 51 -21.20 -9.29 -7.42
N THR A 52 -21.25 -10.63 -7.47
CA THR A 52 -22.46 -11.42 -7.13
C THR A 52 -22.17 -12.52 -6.11
N SER A 53 -21.04 -12.44 -5.40
CA SER A 53 -20.64 -13.39 -4.36
C SER A 53 -21.61 -13.36 -3.16
N ASP A 54 -21.60 -14.41 -2.35
CA ASP A 54 -22.42 -14.45 -1.13
C ASP A 54 -22.08 -13.31 -0.16
N THR A 55 -20.79 -12.94 -0.08
CA THR A 55 -20.35 -11.77 0.72
C THR A 55 -20.97 -10.48 0.18
N ALA A 56 -20.94 -10.24 -1.13
CA ALA A 56 -21.55 -9.05 -1.73
C ALA A 56 -23.06 -9.00 -1.51
N ARG A 57 -23.75 -10.15 -1.58
CA ARG A 57 -25.19 -10.25 -1.28
C ARG A 57 -25.49 -9.93 0.18
N ALA A 58 -24.72 -10.48 1.12
CA ALA A 58 -24.89 -10.22 2.55
C ALA A 58 -24.67 -8.72 2.88
N GLN A 59 -23.66 -8.10 2.25
CA GLN A 59 -23.44 -6.65 2.36
C GLN A 59 -24.60 -5.84 1.76
N ALA A 60 -25.13 -6.26 0.61
CA ALA A 60 -26.28 -5.63 -0.02
C ALA A 60 -27.54 -5.69 0.87
N ASP A 61 -27.81 -6.85 1.47
CA ASP A 61 -28.93 -7.03 2.40
C ASP A 61 -28.77 -6.12 3.63
N THR A 62 -27.56 -6.03 4.17
CA THR A 62 -27.26 -5.11 5.29
C THR A 62 -27.54 -3.67 4.90
N LEU A 63 -27.04 -3.19 3.75
CA LEU A 63 -27.27 -1.83 3.30
C LEU A 63 -28.76 -1.51 3.05
N LYS A 64 -29.54 -2.49 2.55
CA LYS A 64 -30.99 -2.34 2.40
C LYS A 64 -31.70 -2.21 3.76
N ILE A 65 -31.26 -2.99 4.76
CA ILE A 65 -31.79 -2.93 6.13
C ILE A 65 -31.54 -1.55 6.76
N VAL A 66 -30.34 -0.98 6.56
CA VAL A 66 -29.99 0.33 7.14
C VAL A 66 -30.55 1.51 6.34
N GLY A 67 -31.18 1.29 5.17
CA GLY A 67 -31.94 2.32 4.47
C GLY A 67 -31.47 2.68 3.06
N ALA A 68 -30.61 1.90 2.42
CA ALA A 68 -30.31 2.08 1.01
C ALA A 68 -31.62 2.01 0.16
N VAL A 69 -31.77 2.88 -0.81
CA VAL A 69 -32.92 2.87 -1.74
C VAL A 69 -32.92 1.59 -2.55
N ASP A 70 -31.75 1.18 -3.04
CA ASP A 70 -31.53 -0.12 -3.68
C ASP A 70 -30.03 -0.47 -3.69
N VAL A 71 -29.73 -1.75 -3.91
CA VAL A 71 -28.38 -2.28 -4.19
C VAL A 71 -28.47 -3.15 -5.43
N LEU A 72 -27.80 -2.74 -6.48
CA LEU A 72 -27.82 -3.38 -7.79
C LEU A 72 -26.51 -4.13 -8.00
N LEU A 73 -26.57 -5.46 -8.07
CA LEU A 73 -25.41 -6.32 -8.26
C LEU A 73 -25.42 -6.98 -9.64
N GLY A 74 -24.24 -7.24 -10.19
CA GLY A 74 -24.03 -7.93 -11.46
C GLY A 74 -23.54 -7.01 -12.56
N GLU A 75 -23.04 -7.61 -13.64
CA GLU A 75 -22.39 -6.94 -14.76
C GLU A 75 -23.25 -5.86 -15.45
N GLU A 76 -24.55 -6.05 -15.52
CA GLU A 76 -25.45 -5.05 -16.12
C GLU A 76 -25.61 -3.79 -15.25
N ALA A 77 -25.50 -3.92 -13.92
CA ALA A 77 -25.67 -2.82 -13.00
C ALA A 77 -24.60 -1.73 -13.18
N VAL A 78 -23.39 -2.13 -13.54
CA VAL A 78 -22.23 -1.25 -13.66
C VAL A 78 -22.10 -0.55 -15.02
N ASN A 79 -23.01 -0.86 -15.97
CA ASN A 79 -22.97 -0.32 -17.33
C ASN A 79 -23.77 0.97 -17.51
N ARG A 80 -24.58 1.35 -16.55
CA ARG A 80 -25.45 2.54 -16.64
C ARG A 80 -25.60 3.25 -15.31
N ILE A 81 -25.84 4.55 -15.38
CA ILE A 81 -26.14 5.37 -14.20
C ILE A 81 -27.52 4.93 -13.64
N PRO A 82 -27.63 4.53 -12.36
CA PRO A 82 -28.90 4.16 -11.77
C PRO A 82 -29.82 5.37 -11.62
N LYS A 83 -31.13 5.14 -11.62
CA LYS A 83 -32.10 6.15 -11.22
C LYS A 83 -32.41 6.01 -9.73
N ILE A 84 -32.54 7.14 -9.06
CA ILE A 84 -32.85 7.24 -7.63
C ILE A 84 -34.10 8.07 -7.49
N ASP A 85 -35.19 7.47 -6.98
CA ASP A 85 -36.51 8.13 -6.88
C ASP A 85 -36.97 8.79 -8.21
N GLY A 86 -36.70 8.10 -9.34
CA GLY A 86 -37.08 8.53 -10.68
C GLY A 86 -36.12 9.53 -11.34
N GLY A 87 -35.15 10.11 -10.63
CA GLY A 87 -34.13 11.04 -11.13
C GLY A 87 -32.74 10.41 -11.25
N PHE A 88 -31.81 11.11 -11.91
CA PHE A 88 -30.39 10.74 -11.87
C PHE A 88 -29.76 11.16 -10.53
N PRO A 89 -28.66 10.50 -10.11
CA PRO A 89 -27.89 10.94 -8.96
C PRO A 89 -27.34 12.36 -9.17
N GLU A 90 -27.27 13.13 -8.09
CA GLU A 90 -26.64 14.45 -8.05
C GLU A 90 -25.14 14.33 -7.81
N LEU A 91 -24.72 13.20 -7.23
CA LEU A 91 -23.34 12.87 -6.90
C LEU A 91 -23.12 11.36 -7.10
N ILE A 92 -21.92 10.98 -7.55
CA ILE A 92 -21.44 9.61 -7.48
C ILE A 92 -20.28 9.58 -6.50
N VAL A 93 -20.29 8.59 -5.59
CA VAL A 93 -19.13 8.27 -4.73
C VAL A 93 -18.55 6.95 -5.19
N THR A 94 -17.28 6.97 -5.61
CA THR A 94 -16.64 5.80 -6.23
C THR A 94 -15.62 5.15 -5.32
N SER A 95 -15.60 3.80 -5.31
CA SER A 95 -14.52 3.04 -4.70
C SER A 95 -13.23 3.17 -5.50
N PRO A 96 -12.04 3.10 -4.86
CA PRO A 96 -10.75 3.39 -5.51
C PRO A 96 -10.43 2.51 -6.73
N GLY A 97 -10.88 1.24 -6.73
CA GLY A 97 -10.62 0.29 -7.83
C GLY A 97 -11.35 0.57 -9.13
N TRP A 98 -12.37 1.41 -9.13
CA TRP A 98 -13.15 1.75 -10.32
C TRP A 98 -12.37 2.68 -11.24
N ARG A 99 -12.20 2.24 -12.50
CA ARG A 99 -11.48 3.01 -13.51
C ARG A 99 -12.34 4.14 -14.06
N PRO A 100 -11.76 5.32 -14.37
CA PRO A 100 -12.50 6.44 -14.94
C PRO A 100 -13.20 6.14 -16.27
N ASP A 101 -12.66 5.19 -17.05
CA ASP A 101 -13.18 4.76 -18.35
C ASP A 101 -14.27 3.69 -18.27
N GLN A 102 -14.62 3.18 -17.09
CA GLN A 102 -15.77 2.27 -16.94
C GLN A 102 -17.08 2.93 -17.38
N ALA A 103 -17.94 2.13 -17.98
CA ALA A 103 -19.14 2.63 -18.68
C ALA A 103 -19.98 3.61 -17.85
N LEU A 104 -20.22 3.30 -16.56
CA LEU A 104 -20.99 4.16 -15.65
C LEU A 104 -20.29 5.49 -15.39
N LEU A 105 -18.98 5.47 -15.03
CA LEU A 105 -18.22 6.69 -14.72
C LEU A 105 -17.99 7.54 -15.97
N ALA A 106 -17.74 6.92 -17.10
CA ALA A 106 -17.67 7.61 -18.40
C ALA A 106 -19.02 8.25 -18.77
N ALA A 107 -20.14 7.59 -18.47
CA ALA A 107 -21.48 8.17 -18.67
C ALA A 107 -21.74 9.34 -17.71
N ALA A 108 -21.29 9.24 -16.46
CA ALA A 108 -21.39 10.32 -15.47
C ALA A 108 -20.61 11.57 -15.92
N ALA A 109 -19.39 11.39 -16.41
CA ALA A 109 -18.58 12.49 -16.96
C ALA A 109 -19.30 13.19 -18.13
N ARG A 110 -19.90 12.43 -19.05
CA ARG A 110 -20.70 13.00 -20.16
C ARG A 110 -21.95 13.71 -19.68
N ALA A 111 -22.56 13.23 -18.60
CA ALA A 111 -23.74 13.84 -17.99
C ALA A 111 -23.40 14.98 -17.01
N HIS A 112 -22.09 15.28 -16.84
CA HIS A 112 -21.59 16.28 -15.88
C HIS A 112 -22.04 16.03 -14.42
N ILE A 113 -22.19 14.77 -14.04
CA ILE A 113 -22.45 14.37 -12.67
C ILE A 113 -21.10 14.31 -11.94
N PRO A 114 -20.89 15.05 -10.86
CA PRO A 114 -19.66 15.03 -10.09
C PRO A 114 -19.37 13.63 -9.51
N VAL A 115 -18.09 13.25 -9.50
CA VAL A 115 -17.62 11.98 -8.93
C VAL A 115 -16.60 12.30 -7.84
N TRP A 116 -16.85 11.83 -6.62
CA TRP A 116 -15.90 11.89 -5.50
C TRP A 116 -15.40 10.48 -5.16
N GLY A 117 -14.19 10.38 -4.65
CA GLY A 117 -13.71 9.18 -3.97
C GLY A 117 -14.15 9.13 -2.52
N ASP A 118 -13.92 7.98 -1.87
CA ASP A 118 -14.11 7.78 -0.43
C ASP A 118 -13.32 8.80 0.40
N VAL A 119 -12.11 9.15 -0.04
CA VAL A 119 -11.23 10.13 0.62
C VAL A 119 -11.79 11.55 0.52
N GLU A 120 -12.29 11.95 -0.64
CA GLU A 120 -12.92 13.26 -0.81
C GLU A 120 -14.17 13.39 0.06
N LEU A 121 -15.01 12.36 0.09
CA LEU A 121 -16.18 12.31 0.96
C LEU A 121 -15.77 12.44 2.43
N ALA A 122 -14.79 11.65 2.88
CA ALA A 122 -14.29 11.68 4.24
C ALA A 122 -13.71 13.05 4.63
N TRP A 123 -12.96 13.68 3.71
CA TRP A 123 -12.43 15.02 3.94
C TRP A 123 -13.54 16.05 4.15
N ARG A 124 -14.61 15.98 3.37
CA ARG A 124 -15.77 16.88 3.51
C ARG A 124 -16.57 16.63 4.78
N LEU A 125 -16.61 15.39 5.25
CA LEU A 125 -17.33 15.01 6.47
C LEU A 125 -16.55 15.21 7.78
N ARG A 126 -15.24 15.47 7.73
CA ARG A 126 -14.36 15.48 8.89
C ARG A 126 -14.71 16.52 9.96
N VAL A 127 -15.39 17.59 9.58
CA VAL A 127 -15.85 18.64 10.53
C VAL A 127 -17.25 18.28 10.99
N ARG A 128 -17.43 18.16 12.31
CA ARG A 128 -18.73 17.87 12.94
C ARG A 128 -18.92 18.77 14.16
N ALA A 129 -20.07 19.40 14.28
CA ALA A 129 -20.38 20.29 15.38
C ALA A 129 -20.27 19.56 16.72
N GLY A 130 -19.58 20.16 17.69
CA GLY A 130 -19.37 19.59 19.03
C GLY A 130 -18.33 18.45 19.10
N HIS A 131 -17.69 18.10 17.99
CA HIS A 131 -16.63 17.08 17.95
C HIS A 131 -15.28 17.67 17.55
N LYS A 132 -14.21 17.03 17.99
CA LYS A 132 -12.86 17.38 17.58
C LYS A 132 -12.64 16.98 16.13
N THR A 133 -12.05 17.86 15.34
CA THR A 133 -11.61 17.55 13.99
C THR A 133 -10.17 17.05 14.02
N ALA A 134 -9.93 15.81 13.61
CA ALA A 134 -8.59 15.26 13.50
C ALA A 134 -7.81 15.93 12.37
N ASP A 135 -6.54 16.26 12.63
CA ASP A 135 -5.60 16.71 11.61
C ASP A 135 -5.12 15.54 10.75
N TRP A 136 -4.88 15.78 9.46
CA TRP A 136 -4.42 14.73 8.55
C TRP A 136 -2.95 14.91 8.17
N LEU A 137 -2.16 13.84 8.32
CA LEU A 137 -0.82 13.69 7.77
C LEU A 137 -0.90 12.65 6.66
N THR A 138 -0.72 13.08 5.41
CA THR A 138 -1.01 12.25 4.23
C THR A 138 0.25 11.63 3.63
N ILE A 139 0.14 10.35 3.27
CA ILE A 139 1.26 9.51 2.82
C ILE A 139 0.87 8.79 1.55
N THR A 140 1.64 9.01 0.48
CA THR A 140 1.56 8.23 -0.75
C THR A 140 2.94 7.75 -1.19
N GLY A 141 3.00 6.99 -2.26
CA GLY A 141 4.20 6.44 -2.86
C GLY A 141 3.89 5.14 -3.58
N THR A 142 4.78 4.63 -4.40
CA THR A 142 4.62 3.29 -4.97
C THR A 142 4.80 2.25 -3.88
N ASN A 143 5.86 2.37 -3.07
CA ASN A 143 6.21 1.45 -1.99
C ASN A 143 6.38 2.20 -0.65
N GLY A 144 6.36 1.47 0.47
CA GLY A 144 6.64 1.99 1.80
C GLY A 144 5.46 2.62 2.55
N LYS A 145 4.33 2.90 1.89
CA LYS A 145 3.16 3.61 2.46
C LYS A 145 2.71 3.07 3.82
N THR A 146 2.39 1.78 3.89
CA THR A 146 1.84 1.16 5.10
C THR A 146 2.84 1.15 6.28
N THR A 147 4.13 0.99 5.98
CA THR A 147 5.19 1.11 7.00
C THR A 147 5.28 2.54 7.51
N THR A 148 5.27 3.52 6.61
CA THR A 148 5.37 4.94 6.97
C THR A 148 4.15 5.41 7.74
N VAL A 149 2.94 5.01 7.34
CA VAL A 149 1.71 5.38 8.06
C VAL A 149 1.67 4.78 9.47
N GLY A 150 2.12 3.52 9.62
CA GLY A 150 2.22 2.88 10.93
C GLY A 150 3.26 3.55 11.84
N LEU A 151 4.45 3.86 11.30
CA LEU A 151 5.48 4.62 12.02
C LEU A 151 4.98 6.02 12.42
N THR A 152 4.29 6.73 11.51
CA THR A 152 3.71 8.05 11.79
C THR A 152 2.69 7.97 12.94
N ALA A 153 1.78 6.99 12.92
CA ALA A 153 0.82 6.79 13.98
C ALA A 153 1.50 6.44 15.31
N SER A 154 2.52 5.55 15.31
CA SER A 154 3.29 5.18 16.49
C SER A 154 4.01 6.39 17.12
N MET A 155 4.65 7.23 16.31
CA MET A 155 5.32 8.45 16.79
C MET A 155 4.34 9.49 17.36
N LEU A 156 3.16 9.66 16.75
CA LEU A 156 2.09 10.52 17.29
C LEU A 156 1.59 9.99 18.63
N GLN A 157 1.39 8.68 18.75
CA GLN A 157 0.95 8.04 20.01
C GLN A 157 2.03 8.14 21.09
N ALA A 158 3.31 7.97 20.75
CA ALA A 158 4.43 8.19 21.67
C ALA A 158 4.52 9.64 22.18
N ALA A 159 4.02 10.60 21.41
CA ALA A 159 3.86 12.00 21.83
C ALA A 159 2.62 12.25 22.72
N GLY A 160 1.87 11.21 23.08
CA GLY A 160 0.65 11.30 23.89
C GLY A 160 -0.60 11.70 23.12
N LEU A 161 -0.56 11.72 21.79
CA LEU A 161 -1.69 12.06 20.94
C LEU A 161 -2.58 10.84 20.68
N LYS A 162 -3.88 11.04 20.60
CA LYS A 162 -4.81 10.04 20.10
C LYS A 162 -4.72 10.02 18.57
N ALA A 163 -3.97 9.10 18.02
CA ALA A 163 -3.74 9.00 16.60
C ALA A 163 -3.94 7.57 16.09
N ILE A 164 -4.36 7.42 14.83
CA ILE A 164 -4.59 6.14 14.18
C ILE A 164 -4.12 6.19 12.72
N ALA A 165 -3.67 5.04 12.21
CA ALA A 165 -3.40 4.82 10.80
C ALA A 165 -4.70 4.45 10.08
N VAL A 166 -5.02 5.16 9.00
CA VAL A 166 -6.28 4.99 8.24
C VAL A 166 -6.04 5.09 6.73
N GLY A 167 -7.01 4.70 5.94
CA GLY A 167 -7.04 4.97 4.51
C GLY A 167 -7.00 3.71 3.64
N ASN A 168 -6.05 3.64 2.71
CA ASN A 168 -5.95 2.56 1.72
C ASN A 168 -5.76 1.16 2.34
N VAL A 169 -5.21 1.08 3.54
CA VAL A 169 -5.01 -0.16 4.30
C VAL A 169 -5.43 0.07 5.76
N GLY A 170 -5.98 -0.95 6.40
CA GLY A 170 -6.46 -0.87 7.77
C GLY A 170 -7.88 -0.32 7.86
N THR A 171 -8.13 0.58 8.81
CA THR A 171 -9.45 1.17 9.04
C THR A 171 -9.82 2.16 7.93
N PRO A 172 -10.99 2.03 7.28
CA PRO A 172 -11.50 3.05 6.38
C PRO A 172 -11.59 4.42 7.07
N ILE A 173 -11.27 5.50 6.34
CA ILE A 173 -11.28 6.84 6.93
C ILE A 173 -12.69 7.20 7.44
N LEU A 174 -13.73 6.83 6.72
CA LEU A 174 -15.12 7.09 7.11
C LEU A 174 -15.51 6.38 8.40
N ASP A 175 -15.03 5.15 8.62
CA ASP A 175 -15.27 4.43 9.87
C ASP A 175 -14.54 5.09 11.03
N ALA A 176 -13.32 5.56 10.81
CA ALA A 176 -12.57 6.31 11.83
C ALA A 176 -13.22 7.66 12.20
N LEU A 177 -13.90 8.32 11.25
CA LEU A 177 -14.67 9.55 11.52
C LEU A 177 -15.96 9.28 12.34
N ARG A 178 -16.47 8.07 12.27
CA ARG A 178 -17.66 7.61 13.02
C ARG A 178 -17.32 6.97 14.37
N ASP A 179 -16.03 6.69 14.59
CA ASP A 179 -15.55 6.15 15.86
C ASP A 179 -15.89 7.13 17.01
N PRO A 180 -16.40 6.67 18.14
CA PRO A 180 -16.62 7.52 19.31
C PRO A 180 -15.31 8.09 19.91
N VAL A 181 -14.15 7.57 19.51
CA VAL A 181 -12.84 8.13 19.91
C VAL A 181 -12.58 9.42 19.16
N GLU A 182 -12.39 10.51 19.90
CA GLU A 182 -11.98 11.78 19.32
C GLU A 182 -10.45 11.79 19.11
N TYR A 183 -10.04 11.60 17.88
CA TYR A 183 -8.64 11.59 17.48
C TYR A 183 -8.06 13.01 17.34
N ASP A 184 -6.78 13.17 17.70
CA ASP A 184 -6.00 14.38 17.46
C ASP A 184 -5.52 14.45 16.01
N ALA A 185 -5.08 13.31 15.48
CA ALA A 185 -4.53 13.21 14.12
C ALA A 185 -4.78 11.85 13.49
N PHE A 186 -4.92 11.85 12.18
CA PHE A 186 -4.89 10.67 11.32
C PHE A 186 -3.58 10.61 10.53
N ALA A 187 -2.88 9.49 10.59
CA ALA A 187 -1.88 9.12 9.60
C ALA A 187 -2.61 8.46 8.43
N VAL A 188 -2.66 9.11 7.27
CA VAL A 188 -3.55 8.73 6.17
C VAL A 188 -2.76 8.14 5.02
N GLU A 189 -2.93 6.83 4.78
CA GLU A 189 -2.39 6.16 3.59
C GLU A 189 -3.28 6.43 2.38
N LEU A 190 -2.71 6.95 1.29
CA LEU A 190 -3.44 7.27 0.06
C LEU A 190 -2.82 6.54 -1.14
N SER A 191 -3.66 5.78 -1.86
CA SER A 191 -3.30 5.24 -3.17
C SER A 191 -3.40 6.31 -4.27
N SER A 192 -2.77 6.06 -5.43
CA SER A 192 -2.96 6.93 -6.60
C SER A 192 -4.39 6.94 -7.10
N PHE A 193 -5.12 5.83 -6.93
CA PHE A 193 -6.54 5.72 -7.28
C PHE A 193 -7.41 6.63 -6.41
N GLN A 194 -7.16 6.67 -5.10
CA GLN A 194 -7.87 7.57 -4.18
C GLN A 194 -7.56 9.03 -4.46
N LEU A 195 -6.28 9.35 -4.72
CA LEU A 195 -5.86 10.71 -5.07
C LEU A 195 -6.43 11.19 -6.40
N HIS A 196 -6.69 10.27 -7.35
CA HIS A 196 -7.37 10.62 -8.61
C HIS A 196 -8.71 11.34 -8.37
N TRP A 197 -9.49 10.87 -7.40
CA TRP A 197 -10.83 11.35 -7.08
C TRP A 197 -10.87 12.34 -5.90
N ALA A 198 -9.71 12.81 -5.43
CA ALA A 198 -9.60 13.77 -4.34
C ALA A 198 -9.31 15.17 -4.87
N GLU A 199 -10.13 16.16 -4.46
CA GLU A 199 -10.05 17.53 -4.96
C GLU A 199 -9.83 18.57 -3.86
N SER A 200 -10.41 18.38 -2.65
CA SER A 200 -10.48 19.42 -1.63
C SER A 200 -9.52 19.24 -0.46
N LEU A 201 -8.67 18.21 -0.48
CA LEU A 201 -7.72 17.93 0.60
C LEU A 201 -6.82 19.14 0.90
N SER A 202 -6.61 19.41 2.20
CA SER A 202 -5.64 20.40 2.71
C SER A 202 -5.01 19.85 4.00
N PRO A 203 -4.12 18.84 3.89
CA PRO A 203 -3.51 18.18 5.04
C PRO A 203 -2.49 19.09 5.73
N VAL A 204 -2.18 18.79 6.99
CA VAL A 204 -1.16 19.53 7.76
C VAL A 204 0.22 19.30 7.17
N ALA A 205 0.55 18.06 6.83
CA ALA A 205 1.79 17.69 6.18
C ALA A 205 1.56 16.50 5.23
N SER A 206 2.37 16.40 4.19
CA SER A 206 2.20 15.41 3.12
C SER A 206 3.53 14.85 2.66
N VAL A 207 3.55 13.58 2.23
CA VAL A 207 4.73 12.95 1.63
C VAL A 207 4.37 12.07 0.44
N CYS A 208 5.17 12.15 -0.62
CA CYS A 208 5.31 11.12 -1.63
C CYS A 208 6.68 10.43 -1.43
N LEU A 209 6.65 9.17 -0.97
CA LEU A 209 7.86 8.43 -0.55
C LEU A 209 8.78 8.09 -1.72
N ASN A 210 8.17 7.70 -2.81
CA ASN A 210 8.83 7.27 -4.04
C ASN A 210 7.80 7.05 -5.14
N VAL A 211 8.28 7.05 -6.38
CA VAL A 211 7.49 6.69 -7.55
C VAL A 211 8.29 5.72 -8.42
N ALA A 212 7.62 4.68 -8.89
CA ALA A 212 8.12 3.73 -9.84
C ALA A 212 6.96 3.31 -10.74
N GLU A 213 7.25 2.79 -11.92
CA GLU A 213 6.21 2.37 -12.85
C GLU A 213 5.33 1.28 -12.23
N ASP A 214 4.06 1.60 -12.05
CA ASP A 214 3.02 0.72 -11.50
C ASP A 214 1.65 1.23 -11.96
N HIS A 215 0.66 0.36 -12.03
CA HIS A 215 -0.73 0.71 -12.33
C HIS A 215 -0.96 1.53 -13.61
N VAL A 216 -0.07 1.43 -14.61
CA VAL A 216 -0.18 2.14 -15.89
C VAL A 216 -1.45 1.73 -16.65
N ASP A 217 -1.88 0.48 -16.49
CA ASP A 217 -3.14 -0.04 -17.02
C ASP A 217 -4.37 0.74 -16.52
N TRP A 218 -4.36 1.20 -15.27
CA TRP A 218 -5.45 1.97 -14.68
C TRP A 218 -5.35 3.47 -15.05
N HIS A 219 -4.16 4.07 -14.97
CA HIS A 219 -3.95 5.50 -15.20
C HIS A 219 -3.79 5.88 -16.67
N GLY A 220 -3.61 4.88 -17.56
CA GLY A 220 -3.37 5.07 -18.99
C GLY A 220 -1.93 5.48 -19.35
N SER A 221 -1.18 6.08 -18.45
CA SER A 221 0.24 6.41 -18.63
C SER A 221 0.98 6.60 -17.31
N TYR A 222 2.30 6.46 -17.33
CA TYR A 222 3.15 6.78 -16.17
C TYR A 222 3.02 8.26 -15.75
N ASN A 223 2.93 9.18 -16.70
CA ASN A 223 2.75 10.61 -16.40
C ASN A 223 1.41 10.90 -15.70
N SER A 224 0.35 10.24 -16.08
CA SER A 224 -0.95 10.35 -15.40
C SER A 224 -0.88 9.79 -13.97
N TYR A 225 -0.18 8.67 -13.78
CA TYR A 225 0.08 8.11 -12.46
C TYR A 225 0.88 9.06 -11.56
N LEU A 226 1.94 9.71 -12.10
CA LEU A 226 2.71 10.74 -11.39
C LEU A 226 1.82 11.93 -11.01
N ALA A 227 1.02 12.43 -11.95
CA ALA A 227 0.13 13.57 -11.74
C ALA A 227 -0.91 13.28 -10.63
N ASP A 228 -1.49 12.07 -10.60
CA ASP A 228 -2.42 11.70 -9.54
C ASP A 228 -1.72 11.60 -8.17
N LYS A 229 -0.49 11.06 -8.09
CA LYS A 229 0.27 11.05 -6.84
C LYS A 229 0.66 12.44 -6.34
N ALA A 230 1.00 13.36 -7.25
CA ALA A 230 1.37 14.73 -6.92
C ALA A 230 0.23 15.49 -6.19
N LYS A 231 -1.04 15.09 -6.39
CA LYS A 231 -2.19 15.67 -5.68
C LYS A 231 -2.09 15.56 -4.15
N VAL A 232 -1.25 14.65 -3.62
CA VAL A 232 -1.01 14.53 -2.17
C VAL A 232 -0.53 15.84 -1.56
N TYR A 233 0.18 16.66 -2.33
CA TYR A 233 0.75 17.93 -1.89
C TYR A 233 -0.21 19.11 -2.01
N ALA A 234 -1.29 18.96 -2.76
CA ALA A 234 -2.24 20.06 -2.99
C ALA A 234 -2.73 20.66 -1.66
N ARG A 235 -2.64 21.99 -1.54
CA ARG A 235 -3.07 22.77 -0.36
C ARG A 235 -2.48 22.29 0.98
N THR A 236 -1.32 21.63 0.98
CA THR A 236 -0.62 21.26 2.20
C THR A 236 -0.29 22.51 3.02
N GLN A 237 -0.49 22.44 4.34
CA GLN A 237 -0.49 23.63 5.20
C GLN A 237 0.91 23.96 5.77
N LYS A 238 1.68 22.96 6.26
CA LYS A 238 2.94 23.19 6.98
C LYS A 238 4.17 22.66 6.27
N ALA A 239 4.13 21.43 5.73
CA ALA A 239 5.30 20.84 5.09
C ALA A 239 4.94 19.82 4.00
N CYS A 240 5.56 19.96 2.84
CA CYS A 240 5.64 18.95 1.79
C CYS A 240 6.97 18.22 1.92
N ILE A 241 6.91 16.93 2.25
CA ILE A 241 8.08 16.08 2.43
C ILE A 241 8.33 15.32 1.12
N PHE A 242 9.58 15.31 0.64
CA PHE A 242 9.97 14.62 -0.58
C PHE A 242 11.24 13.78 -0.39
N ASN A 243 11.42 12.78 -1.21
CA ASN A 243 12.61 11.96 -1.25
C ASN A 243 13.68 12.64 -2.09
N ALA A 244 14.72 13.22 -1.46
CA ALA A 244 15.80 13.92 -2.14
C ALA A 244 16.70 13.01 -3.01
N GLU A 245 16.52 11.69 -2.94
CA GLU A 245 17.20 10.73 -3.78
C GLU A 245 16.41 10.38 -5.06
N GLN A 246 15.22 11.01 -5.25
CA GLN A 246 14.37 10.80 -6.42
C GLN A 246 13.77 12.09 -6.93
N ILE A 247 14.28 12.55 -8.08
CA ILE A 247 13.96 13.84 -8.68
C ILE A 247 12.47 14.06 -8.96
N GLU A 248 11.72 12.99 -9.25
CA GLU A 248 10.28 13.06 -9.50
C GLU A 248 9.53 13.58 -8.29
N THR A 249 9.90 13.15 -7.06
CA THR A 249 9.23 13.59 -5.84
C THR A 249 9.57 15.04 -5.49
N GLU A 250 10.77 15.51 -5.80
CA GLU A 250 11.20 16.91 -5.67
C GLU A 250 10.39 17.80 -6.61
N ARG A 251 10.30 17.43 -7.91
CA ARG A 251 9.49 18.17 -8.91
C ARG A 251 8.01 18.24 -8.52
N MET A 252 7.45 17.18 -7.96
CA MET A 252 6.07 17.22 -7.47
C MET A 252 5.86 18.29 -6.40
N VAL A 253 6.86 18.54 -5.54
CA VAL A 253 6.79 19.60 -4.52
C VAL A 253 7.02 20.98 -5.11
N GLU A 254 7.95 21.13 -6.07
CA GLU A 254 8.19 22.37 -6.79
C GLU A 254 6.94 22.87 -7.53
N ASP A 255 6.17 21.95 -8.13
CA ASP A 255 4.97 22.24 -8.91
C ASP A 255 3.69 22.35 -8.05
N ALA A 256 3.76 22.04 -6.73
CA ALA A 256 2.59 21.95 -5.87
C ALA A 256 1.98 23.31 -5.52
N ASP A 257 0.65 23.44 -5.67
CA ASP A 257 -0.12 24.57 -5.14
C ASP A 257 -0.40 24.32 -3.64
N VAL A 258 0.29 25.05 -2.77
CA VAL A 258 0.28 24.84 -1.32
C VAL A 258 -0.21 26.08 -0.57
N ILE A 259 -0.55 25.93 0.71
CA ILE A 259 -0.89 27.07 1.57
C ILE A 259 0.37 27.92 1.84
N GLU A 260 0.22 29.24 1.86
CA GLU A 260 1.29 30.17 2.13
C GLU A 260 1.99 29.83 3.46
N GLY A 261 3.33 29.77 3.41
CA GLY A 261 4.17 29.38 4.55
C GLY A 261 4.45 27.88 4.64
N CYS A 262 3.88 27.06 3.77
CA CYS A 262 4.24 25.65 3.65
C CYS A 262 5.72 25.51 3.22
N ARG A 263 6.42 24.55 3.83
CA ARG A 263 7.86 24.33 3.62
C ARG A 263 8.12 23.07 2.81
N ALA A 264 9.05 23.11 1.87
CA ALA A 264 9.62 21.90 1.28
C ALA A 264 10.69 21.33 2.23
N VAL A 265 10.59 20.02 2.52
CA VAL A 265 11.49 19.29 3.43
C VAL A 265 11.95 18.00 2.76
N GLY A 266 13.25 17.90 2.48
CA GLY A 266 13.84 16.70 1.90
C GLY A 266 14.07 15.61 2.95
N VAL A 267 13.98 14.34 2.53
CA VAL A 267 14.51 13.20 3.28
C VAL A 267 15.51 12.45 2.44
N THR A 268 16.60 12.00 3.07
CA THR A 268 17.66 11.22 2.39
C THR A 268 18.24 10.18 3.34
N THR A 269 18.65 9.03 2.82
CA THR A 269 19.42 8.03 3.59
C THR A 269 20.92 8.37 3.68
N LEU A 270 21.31 9.49 3.10
CA LEU A 270 22.66 10.06 3.15
C LEU A 270 22.73 11.21 4.16
N THR A 271 23.88 11.89 4.23
CA THR A 271 24.05 13.09 5.05
C THR A 271 23.13 14.21 4.57
N PRO A 272 22.26 14.77 5.45
CA PRO A 272 21.26 15.73 5.05
C PRO A 272 21.83 17.13 4.87
N ALA A 273 21.37 17.85 3.86
CA ALA A 273 21.54 19.28 3.73
C ALA A 273 20.61 20.05 4.71
N ILE A 274 20.70 21.38 4.73
CA ILE A 274 19.77 22.24 5.48
C ILE A 274 18.35 22.03 4.94
N SER A 275 17.36 22.00 5.83
CA SER A 275 15.96 21.71 5.54
C SER A 275 15.71 20.25 5.09
N MET A 276 16.57 19.33 5.52
CA MET A 276 16.40 17.89 5.29
C MET A 276 16.53 17.09 6.58
N LEU A 277 15.96 15.89 6.57
CA LEU A 277 16.28 14.83 7.51
C LEU A 277 17.13 13.78 6.79
N GLY A 278 18.05 13.13 7.54
CA GLY A 278 18.94 12.15 6.91
C GLY A 278 19.70 11.32 7.93
N VAL A 279 20.83 10.74 7.50
CA VAL A 279 21.67 9.86 8.34
C VAL A 279 23.07 10.44 8.46
N VAL A 280 23.60 10.52 9.70
CA VAL A 280 24.97 10.89 10.03
C VAL A 280 25.51 9.89 11.03
N GLU A 281 26.60 9.20 10.69
CA GLU A 281 27.29 8.25 11.59
C GLU A 281 26.36 7.21 12.25
N GLY A 282 25.37 6.71 11.50
CA GLY A 282 24.41 5.72 11.99
C GLY A 282 23.28 6.30 12.85
N LEU A 283 23.13 7.62 12.92
CA LEU A 283 22.04 8.32 13.57
C LEU A 283 21.08 8.92 12.54
N LEU A 284 19.79 8.79 12.76
CA LEU A 284 18.76 9.55 12.07
C LEU A 284 18.73 10.96 12.66
N VAL A 285 18.86 11.98 11.82
CA VAL A 285 18.98 13.36 12.27
C VAL A 285 18.04 14.33 11.53
N ASP A 286 17.62 15.38 12.24
CA ASP A 286 16.75 16.45 11.74
C ASP A 286 17.55 17.76 11.60
N ARG A 287 17.67 18.26 10.37
CA ARG A 287 18.18 19.60 10.05
C ARG A 287 17.10 20.49 9.40
N ALA A 288 15.83 20.17 9.61
CA ALA A 288 14.71 20.92 9.05
C ALA A 288 13.91 21.69 10.11
N PHE A 289 13.62 21.06 11.27
CA PHE A 289 12.65 21.56 12.25
C PHE A 289 13.27 22.07 13.55
N ILE A 290 14.57 22.36 13.53
CA ILE A 290 15.29 22.98 14.67
C ILE A 290 15.70 24.44 14.30
N GLU A 291 15.87 25.28 15.31
CA GLU A 291 16.26 26.69 15.11
C GLU A 291 17.69 26.81 14.57
N GLU A 292 18.62 26.04 15.15
CA GLU A 292 20.05 26.06 14.80
C GLU A 292 20.40 25.17 13.59
N ARG A 293 19.44 24.89 12.70
CA ARG A 293 19.58 23.97 11.56
C ARG A 293 20.76 24.25 10.62
N LYS A 294 21.36 25.46 10.68
CA LYS A 294 22.54 25.81 9.88
C LYS A 294 23.79 25.07 10.38
N ASP A 295 23.97 25.01 11.69
CA ASP A 295 25.21 24.58 12.33
C ASP A 295 25.03 23.30 13.17
N SER A 296 23.79 22.84 13.37
CA SER A 296 23.43 21.72 14.23
C SER A 296 22.39 20.79 13.57
N ALA A 297 22.23 19.61 14.16
CA ALA A 297 21.18 18.63 13.84
C ALA A 297 20.64 18.04 15.15
N ALA A 298 19.34 17.80 15.20
CA ALA A 298 18.75 17.05 16.30
C ALA A 298 18.84 15.54 16.03
N GLU A 299 19.33 14.76 17.00
CA GLU A 299 19.24 13.30 16.95
C GLU A 299 17.78 12.88 17.12
N LEU A 300 17.31 12.03 16.21
CA LEU A 300 15.96 11.48 16.23
C LEU A 300 15.97 10.02 16.74
N ALA A 301 16.89 9.20 16.24
CA ALA A 301 17.03 7.79 16.58
C ALA A 301 18.39 7.25 16.09
N SER A 302 18.78 6.07 16.56
CA SER A 302 19.89 5.31 15.98
C SER A 302 19.40 4.26 14.98
N MET A 303 20.28 3.81 14.10
CA MET A 303 19.96 2.71 13.17
C MET A 303 19.52 1.44 13.91
N SER A 304 20.06 1.19 15.12
CA SER A 304 19.68 0.04 15.96
C SER A 304 18.27 0.13 16.52
N ASP A 305 17.68 1.33 16.63
CA ASP A 305 16.30 1.51 17.05
C ASP A 305 15.29 1.01 16.00
N LEU A 306 15.72 0.87 14.71
CA LEU A 306 14.91 0.31 13.63
C LEU A 306 14.86 -1.22 13.60
N GLY A 307 15.52 -1.89 14.55
CA GLY A 307 15.56 -3.34 14.66
C GLY A 307 16.83 -4.00 14.08
N GLN A 308 16.85 -5.33 14.08
CA GLN A 308 18.02 -6.12 13.67
C GLN A 308 18.41 -5.91 12.20
N PHE A 309 17.41 -5.71 11.35
CA PHE A 309 17.59 -5.42 9.92
C PHE A 309 16.99 -4.04 9.66
N ALA A 310 17.85 -3.06 9.37
CA ALA A 310 17.45 -1.71 8.97
C ALA A 310 17.79 -1.47 7.48
N PRO A 311 17.08 -2.12 6.54
CA PRO A 311 17.33 -1.91 5.12
C PRO A 311 17.10 -0.45 4.74
N ARG A 312 17.79 0.02 3.71
CA ARG A 312 17.77 1.42 3.27
C ARG A 312 16.35 1.99 3.12
N HIS A 313 15.41 1.20 2.59
CA HIS A 313 14.02 1.61 2.45
C HIS A 313 13.28 1.79 3.79
N MET A 314 13.61 0.99 4.82
CA MET A 314 13.05 1.17 6.17
C MET A 314 13.55 2.47 6.80
N VAL A 315 14.84 2.79 6.61
CA VAL A 315 15.44 4.06 7.05
C VAL A 315 14.74 5.23 6.36
N ALA A 316 14.54 5.18 5.04
CA ALA A 316 13.83 6.20 4.28
C ALA A 316 12.38 6.38 4.77
N ASN A 317 11.66 5.28 5.03
CA ASN A 317 10.30 5.33 5.57
C ASN A 317 10.25 5.95 6.97
N ALA A 318 11.21 5.62 7.84
CA ALA A 318 11.30 6.19 9.19
C ALA A 318 11.62 7.69 9.17
N LEU A 319 12.53 8.12 8.29
CA LEU A 319 12.84 9.55 8.09
C LEU A 319 11.63 10.33 7.55
N ALA A 320 10.87 9.74 6.61
CA ALA A 320 9.66 10.36 6.07
C ALA A 320 8.56 10.48 7.15
N ALA A 321 8.34 9.44 7.96
CA ALA A 321 7.42 9.47 9.08
C ALA A 321 7.87 10.51 10.12
N ALA A 322 9.16 10.54 10.47
CA ALA A 322 9.73 11.52 11.37
C ALA A 322 9.53 12.96 10.86
N ALA A 323 9.76 13.20 9.56
CA ALA A 323 9.54 14.52 8.96
C ALA A 323 8.08 14.97 9.06
N LEU A 324 7.12 14.08 8.82
CA LEU A 324 5.69 14.37 8.96
C LEU A 324 5.33 14.78 10.39
N VAL A 325 5.75 13.99 11.39
CA VAL A 325 5.40 14.29 12.78
C VAL A 325 6.17 15.46 13.34
N ARG A 326 7.41 15.70 12.88
CA ARG A 326 8.19 16.91 13.21
C ARG A 326 7.50 18.17 12.67
N ALA A 327 6.95 18.11 11.45
CA ALA A 327 6.13 19.19 10.88
C ALA A 327 4.86 19.46 11.70
N TYR A 328 4.29 18.41 12.29
CA TYR A 328 3.13 18.50 13.17
C TYR A 328 3.50 19.14 14.53
N GLY A 329 4.74 19.00 14.99
CA GLY A 329 5.26 19.58 16.24
C GLY A 329 5.68 18.55 17.29
N VAL A 330 5.76 17.27 16.92
CA VAL A 330 6.25 16.19 17.81
C VAL A 330 7.74 16.38 18.08
N ASP A 331 8.18 16.20 19.31
CA ASP A 331 9.59 16.32 19.70
C ASP A 331 10.44 15.10 19.27
N ALA A 332 11.76 15.26 19.29
CA ALA A 332 12.69 14.22 18.85
C ALA A 332 12.65 12.96 19.75
N LYS A 333 12.36 13.11 21.04
CA LYS A 333 12.29 11.99 21.99
C LYS A 333 11.08 11.10 21.70
N ALA A 334 9.93 11.71 21.41
CA ALA A 334 8.72 10.97 21.03
C ALA A 334 8.90 10.29 19.64
N VAL A 335 9.63 10.91 18.70
CA VAL A 335 10.01 10.25 17.43
C VAL A 335 10.80 8.97 17.70
N ARG A 336 11.84 9.01 18.54
CA ARG A 336 12.64 7.83 18.89
C ARG A 336 11.78 6.75 19.54
N GLN A 337 10.96 7.13 20.54
CA GLN A 337 10.09 6.20 21.23
C GLN A 337 9.11 5.54 20.26
N GLY A 338 8.49 6.29 19.36
CA GLY A 338 7.57 5.75 18.37
C GLY A 338 8.23 4.83 17.35
N ILE A 339 9.52 5.03 17.03
CA ILE A 339 10.31 4.07 16.22
C ILE A 339 10.49 2.76 16.99
N GLN A 340 10.86 2.83 18.26
CA GLN A 340 11.11 1.66 19.12
C GLN A 340 9.82 0.86 19.39
N ASP A 341 8.69 1.55 19.55
CA ASP A 341 7.39 0.93 19.81
C ASP A 341 6.72 0.37 18.54
N TYR A 342 7.21 0.76 17.36
CA TYR A 342 6.62 0.32 16.11
C TYR A 342 6.88 -1.16 15.85
N VAL A 343 5.81 -1.93 15.72
CA VAL A 343 5.87 -3.33 15.31
C VAL A 343 5.55 -3.41 13.80
N PRO A 344 6.52 -3.82 12.98
CA PRO A 344 6.26 -4.03 11.55
C PRO A 344 5.11 -5.00 11.33
N GLY A 345 4.25 -4.71 10.37
CA GLY A 345 3.20 -5.64 9.98
C GLY A 345 3.78 -6.94 9.43
N ASN A 346 3.01 -8.03 9.51
CA ASN A 346 3.38 -9.34 8.98
C ASN A 346 3.78 -9.26 7.49
N HIS A 347 4.62 -10.19 7.05
CA HIS A 347 5.05 -10.36 5.67
C HIS A 347 5.90 -9.21 5.10
N ARG A 348 6.67 -8.52 5.97
CA ARG A 348 7.58 -7.42 5.60
C ARG A 348 8.97 -7.67 6.17
N ILE A 349 9.85 -8.25 5.35
CA ILE A 349 11.19 -8.70 5.77
C ILE A 349 11.14 -9.38 7.16
N GLN A 350 10.14 -10.22 7.33
CA GLN A 350 9.82 -10.89 8.59
C GLN A 350 10.69 -12.14 8.74
N PRO A 351 11.61 -12.19 9.71
CA PRO A 351 12.29 -13.44 10.04
C PRO A 351 11.29 -14.48 10.51
N VAL A 352 11.32 -15.66 9.88
CA VAL A 352 10.41 -16.78 10.22
C VAL A 352 11.15 -17.81 11.09
N ALA A 353 12.36 -18.17 10.67
CA ALA A 353 13.21 -19.13 11.37
C ALA A 353 14.69 -18.89 11.07
N LYS A 354 15.55 -19.37 11.96
CA LYS A 354 16.98 -19.55 11.69
C LYS A 354 17.36 -20.97 12.09
N GLN A 355 17.68 -21.81 11.10
CA GLN A 355 17.98 -23.21 11.31
C GLN A 355 19.19 -23.63 10.49
N ASN A 356 20.10 -24.40 11.08
CA ASN A 356 21.34 -24.87 10.44
C ASN A 356 22.17 -23.74 9.81
N GLY A 357 22.13 -22.54 10.40
CA GLY A 357 22.77 -21.34 9.88
C GLY A 357 22.08 -20.66 8.71
N VAL A 358 20.93 -21.18 8.24
CA VAL A 358 20.09 -20.59 7.20
C VAL A 358 19.03 -19.69 7.83
N LEU A 359 18.90 -18.46 7.34
CA LEU A 359 17.86 -17.52 7.73
C LEU A 359 16.68 -17.61 6.75
N TRP A 360 15.46 -17.76 7.26
CA TRP A 360 14.20 -17.79 6.49
C TRP A 360 13.45 -16.48 6.67
N VAL A 361 13.18 -15.79 5.56
CA VAL A 361 12.59 -14.44 5.59
C VAL A 361 11.37 -14.36 4.69
N ASN A 362 10.27 -13.87 5.27
CA ASN A 362 9.01 -13.63 4.59
C ASN A 362 8.84 -12.15 4.24
N ASP A 363 8.84 -11.83 2.97
CA ASP A 363 8.47 -10.52 2.43
C ASP A 363 7.43 -10.66 1.32
N SER A 364 6.36 -11.43 1.59
CA SER A 364 5.26 -11.62 0.63
C SER A 364 4.62 -10.32 0.16
N LYS A 365 4.79 -9.25 0.92
CA LYS A 365 4.30 -7.91 0.57
C LYS A 365 5.10 -7.26 -0.58
N ALA A 366 6.28 -7.76 -0.93
CA ALA A 366 7.06 -7.33 -2.10
C ALA A 366 6.41 -7.79 -3.42
N THR A 367 5.28 -7.18 -3.78
CA THR A 367 4.41 -7.58 -4.91
C THR A 367 4.76 -6.92 -6.24
N ASN A 368 5.89 -6.25 -6.32
CA ASN A 368 6.42 -5.64 -7.54
C ASN A 368 7.96 -5.70 -7.57
N PRO A 369 8.61 -5.52 -8.75
CA PRO A 369 10.05 -5.60 -8.89
C PRO A 369 10.84 -4.65 -7.98
N HIS A 370 10.37 -3.42 -7.76
CA HIS A 370 11.05 -2.45 -6.91
C HIS A 370 11.06 -2.85 -5.43
N ALA A 371 9.94 -3.37 -4.94
CA ALA A 371 9.88 -3.87 -3.56
C ALA A 371 10.81 -5.08 -3.38
N ALA A 372 10.80 -6.03 -4.32
CA ALA A 372 11.69 -7.19 -4.29
C ALA A 372 13.17 -6.81 -4.39
N ALA A 373 13.53 -5.82 -5.21
CA ALA A 373 14.90 -5.29 -5.28
C ALA A 373 15.38 -4.77 -3.93
N ALA A 374 14.53 -4.01 -3.23
CA ALA A 374 14.84 -3.49 -1.90
C ALA A 374 15.05 -4.62 -0.87
N SER A 375 14.27 -5.69 -0.96
CA SER A 375 14.40 -6.86 -0.09
C SER A 375 15.66 -7.66 -0.41
N LEU A 376 15.94 -7.92 -1.67
CA LEU A 376 17.16 -8.61 -2.13
C LEU A 376 18.43 -7.85 -1.71
N ALA A 377 18.41 -6.51 -1.79
CA ALA A 377 19.55 -5.68 -1.39
C ALA A 377 19.90 -5.75 0.11
N THR A 378 19.02 -6.31 0.93
CA THR A 378 19.22 -6.46 2.39
C THR A 378 20.15 -7.63 2.72
N PHE A 379 20.27 -8.64 1.84
CA PHE A 379 20.99 -9.88 2.10
C PHE A 379 22.06 -10.15 1.02
N GLU A 380 23.11 -10.89 1.37
CA GLU A 380 24.23 -11.13 0.44
C GLU A 380 24.13 -12.45 -0.32
N ASN A 381 23.74 -13.55 0.36
CA ASN A 381 23.64 -14.88 -0.22
C ASN A 381 22.18 -15.33 -0.21
N VAL A 382 21.50 -15.19 -1.32
CA VAL A 382 20.05 -15.32 -1.36
C VAL A 382 19.62 -16.52 -2.21
N ILE A 383 18.81 -17.40 -1.62
CA ILE A 383 17.94 -18.31 -2.34
C ILE A 383 16.57 -17.62 -2.42
N TRP A 384 16.22 -17.22 -3.61
CA TRP A 384 15.08 -16.34 -3.84
C TRP A 384 13.83 -17.11 -4.28
N ILE A 385 12.76 -17.07 -3.49
CA ILE A 385 11.44 -17.57 -3.88
C ILE A 385 10.66 -16.41 -4.49
N ALA A 386 10.34 -16.51 -5.80
CA ALA A 386 9.77 -15.42 -6.59
C ALA A 386 8.71 -15.90 -7.58
N GLY A 387 7.87 -14.95 -8.04
CA GLY A 387 6.85 -15.18 -9.06
C GLY A 387 5.42 -15.01 -8.55
N GLY A 388 4.48 -15.20 -9.45
CA GLY A 388 3.06 -14.89 -9.34
C GLY A 388 2.60 -14.14 -10.58
N LEU A 389 1.51 -13.36 -10.47
CA LEU A 389 0.95 -12.59 -11.58
C LEU A 389 1.82 -11.37 -11.89
N SER A 390 2.49 -11.35 -13.05
CA SER A 390 3.50 -10.36 -13.45
C SER A 390 2.92 -8.98 -13.81
N LYS A 391 1.66 -8.89 -14.21
CA LYS A 391 0.99 -7.65 -14.66
C LYS A 391 1.74 -6.90 -15.77
N GLY A 392 2.51 -7.60 -16.58
CA GLY A 392 3.22 -7.03 -17.73
C GLY A 392 4.45 -6.19 -17.40
N VAL A 393 4.98 -6.27 -16.16
CA VAL A 393 6.21 -5.56 -15.76
C VAL A 393 7.47 -6.26 -16.26
N SER A 394 8.55 -5.49 -16.53
CA SER A 394 9.89 -6.04 -16.81
C SER A 394 10.65 -6.37 -15.54
N TYR A 395 11.36 -7.50 -15.55
CA TYR A 395 12.24 -7.94 -14.47
C TYR A 395 13.73 -7.75 -14.78
N ASP A 396 14.09 -7.20 -15.93
CA ASP A 396 15.49 -7.11 -16.40
C ASP A 396 16.38 -6.34 -15.43
N HIS A 397 15.94 -5.17 -14.96
CA HIS A 397 16.68 -4.36 -13.98
C HIS A 397 16.80 -5.08 -12.64
N LEU A 398 15.69 -5.68 -12.16
CA LEU A 398 15.67 -6.41 -10.89
C LEU A 398 16.71 -7.53 -10.86
N VAL A 399 16.73 -8.35 -11.89
CA VAL A 399 17.65 -9.50 -11.96
C VAL A 399 19.09 -9.02 -12.17
N ARG A 400 19.35 -8.14 -13.13
CA ARG A 400 20.69 -7.64 -13.43
C ARG A 400 21.37 -7.01 -12.21
N ASP A 401 20.64 -6.16 -11.49
CA ASP A 401 21.21 -5.37 -10.39
C ASP A 401 21.40 -6.20 -9.11
N ASN A 402 20.79 -7.40 -9.03
CA ASN A 402 20.89 -8.31 -7.89
C ASN A 402 21.55 -9.67 -8.21
N ALA A 403 21.95 -9.93 -9.45
CA ALA A 403 22.49 -11.23 -9.89
C ALA A 403 23.63 -11.76 -8.99
N ALA A 404 24.54 -10.89 -8.56
CA ALA A 404 25.68 -11.26 -7.73
C ALA A 404 25.30 -11.79 -6.33
N ARG A 405 24.06 -11.55 -5.86
CA ARG A 405 23.56 -12.00 -4.56
C ARG A 405 22.81 -13.33 -4.65
N LEU A 406 22.37 -13.69 -5.87
CA LEU A 406 21.52 -14.86 -6.09
C LEU A 406 22.35 -16.13 -6.12
N LYS A 407 22.10 -17.04 -5.20
CA LYS A 407 22.63 -18.41 -5.22
C LYS A 407 21.75 -19.39 -5.97
N ALA A 408 20.44 -19.21 -5.85
CA ALA A 408 19.43 -19.96 -6.59
C ALA A 408 18.10 -19.20 -6.60
N VAL A 409 17.22 -19.55 -7.54
CA VAL A 409 15.86 -19.00 -7.61
C VAL A 409 14.85 -20.15 -7.68
N VAL A 410 13.81 -20.07 -6.86
CA VAL A 410 12.66 -20.97 -6.89
C VAL A 410 11.45 -20.19 -7.39
N LEU A 411 10.96 -20.54 -8.58
CA LEU A 411 9.82 -19.87 -9.20
C LEU A 411 8.50 -20.51 -8.77
N ILE A 412 7.59 -19.65 -8.32
CA ILE A 412 6.18 -19.97 -8.03
C ILE A 412 5.28 -19.15 -8.96
N GLY A 413 3.99 -19.49 -9.02
CA GLY A 413 3.03 -18.74 -9.86
C GLY A 413 2.72 -19.43 -11.17
N THR A 414 1.64 -18.96 -11.81
CA THR A 414 1.18 -19.47 -13.10
C THR A 414 1.81 -18.75 -14.30
N ASP A 415 2.36 -17.55 -14.08
CA ASP A 415 3.02 -16.71 -15.08
C ASP A 415 4.47 -16.41 -14.67
N THR A 416 5.37 -17.36 -14.93
CA THR A 416 6.80 -17.25 -14.58
C THR A 416 7.68 -16.86 -15.76
N ALA A 417 7.17 -16.84 -16.99
CA ALA A 417 7.96 -16.70 -18.22
C ALA A 417 8.82 -15.43 -18.24
N ALA A 418 8.22 -14.26 -17.95
CA ALA A 418 8.94 -12.99 -17.99
C ALA A 418 10.10 -12.92 -16.99
N LEU A 419 9.93 -13.50 -15.78
CA LEU A 419 11.00 -13.57 -14.78
C LEU A 419 12.07 -14.61 -15.15
N ALA A 420 11.65 -15.77 -15.65
CA ALA A 420 12.57 -16.81 -16.12
C ALA A 420 13.46 -16.30 -17.27
N ASP A 421 12.87 -15.59 -18.24
CA ASP A 421 13.59 -14.98 -19.36
C ASP A 421 14.59 -13.91 -18.88
N ALA A 422 14.22 -13.10 -17.89
CA ALA A 422 15.13 -12.12 -17.30
C ALA A 422 16.30 -12.81 -16.57
N LEU A 423 16.04 -13.87 -15.81
CA LEU A 423 17.07 -14.69 -15.17
C LEU A 423 18.02 -15.31 -16.19
N GLN A 424 17.51 -15.87 -17.27
CA GLN A 424 18.35 -16.44 -18.33
C GLN A 424 19.26 -15.39 -18.98
N ARG A 425 18.77 -14.15 -19.17
CA ARG A 425 19.56 -13.07 -19.79
C ARG A 425 20.61 -12.47 -18.87
N HIS A 426 20.29 -12.30 -17.58
CA HIS A 426 21.10 -11.47 -16.66
C HIS A 426 21.79 -12.26 -15.55
N ALA A 427 21.37 -13.50 -15.31
CA ALA A 427 21.93 -14.39 -14.29
C ALA A 427 21.95 -15.86 -14.77
N PRO A 428 22.55 -16.17 -15.96
CA PRO A 428 22.49 -17.50 -16.58
C PRO A 428 23.12 -18.62 -15.75
N ASP A 429 24.06 -18.28 -14.87
CA ASP A 429 24.76 -19.25 -14.01
C ASP A 429 23.99 -19.55 -12.71
N VAL A 430 22.92 -18.83 -12.42
CA VAL A 430 22.11 -19.03 -11.20
C VAL A 430 21.11 -20.17 -11.44
N PRO A 431 21.13 -21.23 -10.62
CA PRO A 431 20.15 -22.32 -10.73
C PRO A 431 18.73 -21.82 -10.55
N VAL A 432 17.83 -22.19 -11.47
CA VAL A 432 16.42 -21.85 -11.41
C VAL A 432 15.59 -23.12 -11.34
N ILE A 433 14.76 -23.23 -10.29
CA ILE A 433 13.81 -24.32 -10.11
C ILE A 433 12.40 -23.79 -10.27
N THR A 434 11.60 -24.36 -11.14
CA THR A 434 10.18 -24.03 -11.27
C THR A 434 9.36 -25.05 -10.48
N THR A 435 8.52 -24.58 -9.57
CA THR A 435 7.60 -25.43 -8.82
C THR A 435 6.37 -25.72 -9.67
N PRO A 436 6.15 -26.97 -10.15
CA PRO A 436 5.02 -27.27 -11.00
C PRO A 436 3.69 -27.11 -10.25
N ALA A 437 2.68 -26.62 -10.93
CA ALA A 437 1.29 -26.66 -10.48
C ALA A 437 0.71 -28.05 -10.84
N GLY A 438 0.86 -29.07 -9.98
CA GLY A 438 0.31 -30.42 -10.20
C GLY A 438 1.21 -31.56 -9.69
N ASP A 439 0.63 -32.76 -9.57
CA ASP A 439 1.07 -33.93 -8.84
C ASP A 439 2.54 -34.31 -8.86
N THR A 440 2.99 -34.81 -7.71
CA THR A 440 4.33 -35.27 -7.35
C THR A 440 4.71 -36.58 -8.04
N GLU A 441 4.91 -36.60 -9.35
CA GLU A 441 5.71 -37.65 -10.01
C GLU A 441 6.45 -37.07 -11.22
N ASN A 442 7.59 -36.41 -10.95
CA ASN A 442 8.78 -36.35 -11.83
C ASN A 442 9.57 -35.06 -11.56
N MET A 443 10.53 -35.13 -10.65
CA MET A 443 11.66 -34.20 -10.64
C MET A 443 12.55 -34.53 -11.85
N GLN A 444 12.29 -33.89 -12.98
CA GLN A 444 13.26 -33.82 -14.08
C GLN A 444 13.50 -32.36 -14.43
N THR A 445 14.74 -31.98 -14.43
CA THR A 445 15.27 -30.71 -14.96
C THR A 445 14.69 -30.46 -16.34
N ALA A 446 13.74 -29.52 -16.46
CA ALA A 446 13.10 -29.18 -17.72
C ALA A 446 13.90 -28.10 -18.47
N ALA A 447 14.80 -28.56 -19.34
CA ALA A 447 15.08 -27.87 -20.58
C ALA A 447 14.00 -28.35 -21.58
N THR A 448 13.02 -27.53 -21.92
CA THR A 448 12.19 -27.46 -23.14
C THR A 448 10.72 -27.14 -22.82
N GLY A 449 10.21 -26.13 -23.52
CA GLY A 449 8.84 -25.63 -23.35
C GLY A 449 7.76 -26.62 -23.85
N GLY A 450 6.61 -26.57 -23.17
CA GLY A 450 5.38 -27.23 -23.54
C GLY A 450 4.26 -26.84 -22.56
N ALA A 451 3.23 -26.17 -23.05
CA ALA A 451 2.01 -25.84 -22.29
C ALA A 451 1.22 -27.12 -21.96
N ILE A 452 0.88 -27.33 -20.70
CA ILE A 452 -0.05 -28.40 -20.28
C ILE A 452 -1.32 -27.75 -19.70
N THR A 453 -2.43 -28.03 -20.37
CA THR A 453 -3.79 -27.69 -19.92
C THR A 453 -4.37 -28.82 -19.09
N GLY A 454 -4.89 -28.50 -17.90
CA GLY A 454 -5.91 -29.30 -17.20
C GLY A 454 -5.44 -30.17 -16.05
N SER A 455 -5.44 -29.64 -14.84
CA SER A 455 -5.63 -30.37 -13.58
C SER A 455 -6.18 -29.40 -12.53
N SER A 456 -6.92 -29.92 -11.51
CA SER A 456 -7.41 -29.13 -10.37
C SER A 456 -6.30 -28.24 -9.81
N PRO A 457 -6.58 -26.96 -9.51
CA PRO A 457 -5.56 -26.09 -8.95
C PRO A 457 -5.10 -26.69 -7.63
N ASP A 458 -3.81 -27.05 -7.57
CA ASP A 458 -3.15 -27.38 -6.31
C ASP A 458 -3.40 -26.24 -5.32
N SER A 459 -3.66 -26.56 -4.06
CA SER A 459 -3.82 -25.52 -3.06
C SER A 459 -2.52 -24.70 -3.00
N GLY A 460 -2.61 -23.37 -2.88
CA GLY A 460 -1.43 -22.50 -2.75
C GLY A 460 -0.46 -22.98 -1.65
N ALA A 461 -0.97 -23.65 -0.60
CA ALA A 461 -0.17 -24.27 0.44
C ALA A 461 0.74 -25.38 -0.10
N ALA A 462 0.26 -26.27 -0.96
CA ALA A 462 1.07 -27.34 -1.54
C ALA A 462 2.18 -26.80 -2.45
N VAL A 463 1.91 -25.74 -3.23
CA VAL A 463 2.91 -25.05 -4.03
C VAL A 463 4.01 -24.48 -3.13
N MET A 464 3.63 -23.83 -2.04
CA MET A 464 4.59 -23.20 -1.12
C MET A 464 5.42 -24.23 -0.37
N SER A 465 4.83 -25.34 0.08
CA SER A 465 5.57 -26.43 0.72
C SER A 465 6.65 -27.02 -0.20
N ARG A 466 6.34 -27.21 -1.50
CA ARG A 466 7.33 -27.65 -2.49
C ARG A 466 8.42 -26.59 -2.74
N ALA A 467 8.05 -25.30 -2.79
CA ALA A 467 9.03 -24.23 -2.97
C ALA A 467 10.00 -24.14 -1.79
N VAL A 468 9.50 -24.24 -0.56
CA VAL A 468 10.29 -24.26 0.67
C VAL A 468 11.20 -25.49 0.71
N ALA A 469 10.68 -26.68 0.37
CA ALA A 469 11.49 -27.90 0.32
C ALA A 469 12.62 -27.81 -0.73
N SER A 470 12.33 -27.26 -1.93
CA SER A 470 13.34 -27.02 -2.97
C SER A 470 14.40 -26.01 -2.52
N ALA A 471 13.99 -24.93 -1.87
CA ALA A 471 14.91 -23.93 -1.33
C ALA A 471 15.82 -24.53 -0.23
N ALA A 472 15.25 -25.38 0.63
CA ALA A 472 16.01 -26.06 1.69
C ALA A 472 17.12 -26.98 1.17
N GLN A 473 16.89 -27.65 0.03
CA GLN A 473 17.91 -28.51 -0.62
C GLN A 473 19.08 -27.72 -1.19
N LEU A 474 18.88 -26.45 -1.53
CA LEU A 474 19.89 -25.56 -2.11
C LEU A 474 20.62 -24.72 -1.05
N ALA A 475 20.05 -24.60 0.15
CA ALA A 475 20.53 -23.72 1.20
C ALA A 475 21.71 -24.34 1.95
N ALA A 476 22.72 -23.51 2.24
CA ALA A 476 23.87 -23.83 3.09
C ALA A 476 23.97 -22.80 4.24
N SER A 477 24.73 -23.14 5.28
CA SER A 477 24.96 -22.23 6.41
C SER A 477 25.52 -20.88 5.93
N GLY A 478 24.91 -19.79 6.39
CA GLY A 478 25.19 -18.40 5.96
C GLY A 478 24.27 -17.87 4.88
N ASP A 479 23.39 -18.72 4.30
CA ASP A 479 22.43 -18.29 3.28
C ASP A 479 21.14 -17.72 3.90
N THR A 480 20.46 -16.91 3.09
CA THR A 480 19.10 -16.45 3.38
C THR A 480 18.14 -17.00 2.34
N VAL A 481 17.12 -17.74 2.76
CA VAL A 481 15.96 -18.04 1.93
C VAL A 481 14.97 -16.90 2.06
N LEU A 482 14.82 -16.14 0.98
CA LEU A 482 13.98 -14.94 0.94
C LEU A 482 12.78 -15.17 0.02
N MET A 483 11.58 -15.12 0.57
CA MET A 483 10.35 -15.07 -0.20
C MET A 483 9.97 -13.60 -0.40
N ALA A 484 10.38 -13.04 -1.56
CA ALA A 484 10.08 -11.68 -2.03
C ALA A 484 9.59 -11.77 -3.48
N PRO A 485 8.31 -12.00 -3.70
CA PRO A 485 7.77 -12.56 -4.95
C PRO A 485 7.94 -11.70 -6.20
N ALA A 486 8.12 -10.39 -6.08
CA ALA A 486 8.17 -9.41 -7.18
C ALA A 486 6.90 -9.38 -8.07
N ALA A 487 5.85 -10.10 -7.68
CA ALA A 487 4.60 -10.26 -8.43
C ALA A 487 3.39 -10.36 -7.49
N ALA A 488 2.19 -10.07 -8.02
CA ALA A 488 0.95 -10.23 -7.27
C ALA A 488 0.65 -11.72 -7.02
N SER A 489 -0.19 -12.00 -6.01
CA SER A 489 -0.44 -13.36 -5.52
C SER A 489 -1.73 -14.00 -6.04
N MET A 490 -2.58 -13.25 -6.73
CA MET A 490 -3.99 -13.60 -7.00
C MET A 490 -4.17 -14.75 -8.00
N ASP A 491 -3.10 -15.31 -8.51
CA ASP A 491 -3.09 -16.48 -9.40
C ASP A 491 -3.13 -17.81 -8.63
N GLN A 492 -2.48 -17.90 -7.47
CA GLN A 492 -2.40 -19.13 -6.66
C GLN A 492 -2.86 -18.92 -5.21
N PHE A 493 -2.96 -17.68 -4.74
CA PHE A 493 -3.33 -17.33 -3.38
C PHE A 493 -4.39 -16.23 -3.38
N SER A 494 -5.30 -16.22 -2.42
CA SER A 494 -6.35 -15.21 -2.30
C SER A 494 -5.82 -13.80 -1.98
N SER A 495 -4.61 -13.70 -1.43
CA SER A 495 -3.95 -12.44 -1.09
C SER A 495 -2.45 -12.64 -0.87
N TYR A 496 -1.69 -11.54 -0.80
CA TYR A 496 -0.28 -11.60 -0.39
C TYR A 496 -0.13 -12.12 1.06
N ALA A 497 -1.11 -11.84 1.94
CA ALA A 497 -1.09 -12.35 3.31
C ALA A 497 -1.23 -13.87 3.32
N HIS A 498 -2.20 -14.42 2.59
CA HIS A 498 -2.38 -15.86 2.44
C HIS A 498 -1.12 -16.55 1.89
N ARG A 499 -0.44 -15.94 0.90
CA ARG A 499 0.86 -16.44 0.39
C ARG A 499 1.95 -16.40 1.47
N GLY A 500 1.98 -15.34 2.26
CA GLY A 500 2.93 -15.17 3.35
C GLY A 500 2.71 -16.15 4.50
N ASP A 501 1.44 -16.40 4.87
CA ASP A 501 1.08 -17.39 5.89
C ASP A 501 1.47 -18.80 5.42
N ALA A 502 1.17 -19.16 4.18
CA ALA A 502 1.57 -20.44 3.61
C ALA A 502 3.09 -20.66 3.63
N PHE A 503 3.88 -19.60 3.43
CA PHE A 503 5.34 -19.67 3.56
C PHE A 503 5.77 -19.90 5.02
N ILE A 504 5.17 -19.18 5.98
CA ILE A 504 5.46 -19.35 7.40
C ILE A 504 5.16 -20.77 7.84
N ASP A 505 4.00 -21.30 7.47
CA ASP A 505 3.58 -22.65 7.85
C ASP A 505 4.51 -23.71 7.24
N ALA A 506 4.82 -23.61 5.94
CA ALA A 506 5.74 -24.53 5.27
C ALA A 506 7.17 -24.52 5.89
N VAL A 507 7.67 -23.34 6.28
CA VAL A 507 8.97 -23.23 6.97
C VAL A 507 8.91 -23.87 8.36
N ARG A 508 7.85 -23.66 9.13
CA ARG A 508 7.67 -24.26 10.46
C ARG A 508 7.60 -25.79 10.38
N GLU A 509 6.82 -26.33 9.46
CA GLU A 509 6.73 -27.76 9.22
C GLU A 509 8.11 -28.37 8.86
N LEU A 510 8.88 -27.71 8.00
CA LEU A 510 10.24 -28.14 7.66
C LEU A 510 11.15 -28.17 8.89
N VAL A 511 11.11 -27.12 9.73
CA VAL A 511 11.94 -26.98 10.92
C VAL A 511 11.60 -28.06 11.97
N GLU A 512 10.30 -28.28 12.20
CA GLU A 512 9.80 -29.29 13.15
C GLU A 512 10.11 -30.72 12.68
N GLY A 513 9.94 -31.01 11.39
CA GLY A 513 10.26 -32.32 10.80
C GLY A 513 11.74 -32.68 10.90
N GLN A 514 12.65 -31.71 10.74
CA GLN A 514 14.10 -31.94 10.89
C GLN A 514 14.53 -32.07 12.36
N ALA A 515 13.84 -31.45 13.31
CA ALA A 515 14.12 -31.62 14.74
C ALA A 515 13.81 -33.05 15.20
N GLN A 516 12.76 -33.69 14.68
CA GLN A 516 12.40 -35.09 15.01
C GLN A 516 13.34 -36.12 14.40
N THR A 517 13.97 -35.84 13.25
CA THR A 517 14.93 -36.75 12.60
C THR A 517 16.36 -36.62 13.12
N GLY A 518 16.69 -35.59 13.90
CA GLY A 518 18.01 -35.36 14.51
C GLY A 518 18.16 -35.95 15.93
N GLU A 519 17.09 -36.49 16.51
CA GLU A 519 17.11 -37.17 17.82
C GLU A 519 17.17 -38.70 17.72
N GLU A 520 17.25 -39.29 16.52
CA GLU A 520 17.58 -40.70 16.28
C GLU A 520 19.08 -40.84 15.87
#